data_2331b3445f4b43fbb0a2e74ff0509e48
#
_entry.id   2331b3445f4b43fbb0a2e74ff0509e48
#
_cell.length_a   1.000
_cell.length_b   1.000
_cell.length_c   1.000
_cell.angle_alpha   90.00
_cell.angle_beta   90.00
_cell.angle_gamma   90.00
#
_symmetry.space_group_name_H-M   'P 1'
#
loop_
_entity.id
_entity.type
_entity.pdbx_description
1 polymer ?
#
loop_
_entity_poly.entity_id
_entity_poly.type
_entity_poly.pdbx_seq_one_letter_code
_entity_poly.pdbx_strand_id
1 'polypeptide(L)'
;MNVLWLSNILFPEPCRMLGLPEPVLGGWMYAGAQELMKAAPDLKLAAVMFYPGRTMRRMDGEAMTYYLVPAPADMGGYRKELEPCFREIRDMFGPDVVHIHGSEYPHSLAWVQACGAERTAVSIQGLSSVCAGFYLGGIPIRELVKSVTFRDL
;
A
#
# COMPACT_ATOMS: atom_id res chain seq x y z
N MET A 1 -12.97 6.41 -16.62
CA MET A 1 -12.71 6.82 -15.23
C MET A 1 -11.34 6.31 -14.80
N ASN A 2 -10.49 7.17 -14.25
CA ASN A 2 -9.14 6.81 -13.78
C ASN A 2 -9.18 6.57 -12.26
N VAL A 3 -8.88 5.36 -11.82
CA VAL A 3 -8.84 4.99 -10.42
C VAL A 3 -7.41 4.67 -10.01
N LEU A 4 -6.93 5.30 -8.94
CA LEU A 4 -5.59 5.08 -8.40
C LEU A 4 -5.69 4.38 -7.05
N TRP A 5 -5.07 3.23 -6.92
CA TRP A 5 -4.92 2.53 -5.65
C TRP A 5 -3.57 2.84 -5.02
N LEU A 6 -3.56 3.10 -3.71
CA LEU A 6 -2.34 3.15 -2.93
C LEU A 6 -2.30 1.90 -2.04
N SER A 7 -1.23 1.12 -2.18
CA SER A 7 -1.03 -0.14 -1.46
C SER A 7 0.34 -0.19 -0.81
N ASN A 8 0.41 -0.75 0.39
CA ASN A 8 1.65 -1.07 1.07
C ASN A 8 2.29 -2.37 0.57
N ILE A 9 1.59 -3.13 -0.27
CA ILE A 9 2.02 -4.44 -0.79
C ILE A 9 2.34 -4.32 -2.27
N LEU A 10 3.51 -4.81 -2.65
CA LEU A 10 3.91 -4.94 -4.05
C LEU A 10 3.15 -6.11 -4.68
N PHE A 11 2.52 -5.90 -5.83
CA PHE A 11 1.74 -6.96 -6.49
C PHE A 11 2.64 -7.99 -7.18
N PRO A 12 2.12 -9.21 -7.42
CA PRO A 12 2.89 -10.27 -8.08
C PRO A 12 3.44 -9.90 -9.45
N GLU A 13 2.64 -9.23 -10.30
CA GLU A 13 3.06 -8.87 -11.65
C GLU A 13 4.29 -7.95 -11.68
N PRO A 14 4.33 -6.80 -11.00
CA PRO A 14 5.55 -6.00 -10.93
C PRO A 14 6.72 -6.73 -10.25
N CYS A 15 6.46 -7.66 -9.32
CA CYS A 15 7.53 -8.51 -8.78
C CYS A 15 8.18 -9.34 -9.88
N ARG A 16 7.39 -10.03 -10.71
CA ARG A 16 7.90 -10.81 -11.85
C ARG A 16 8.67 -9.94 -12.84
N MET A 17 8.12 -8.77 -13.18
CA MET A 17 8.78 -7.83 -14.11
C MET A 17 10.13 -7.32 -13.61
N LEU A 18 10.31 -7.26 -12.28
CA LEU A 18 11.54 -6.79 -11.62
C LEU A 18 12.49 -7.93 -11.21
N GLY A 19 12.09 -9.20 -11.37
CA GLY A 19 12.84 -10.34 -10.86
C GLY A 19 12.89 -10.39 -9.33
N LEU A 20 11.87 -9.86 -8.65
CA LEU A 20 11.73 -9.88 -7.21
C LEU A 20 10.86 -11.08 -6.76
N PRO A 21 11.05 -11.59 -5.53
CA PRO A 21 10.16 -12.61 -4.99
C PRO A 21 8.74 -12.06 -4.85
N GLU A 22 7.75 -12.87 -5.21
CA GLU A 22 6.35 -12.51 -5.04
C GLU A 22 5.97 -12.49 -3.55
N PRO A 23 5.12 -11.54 -3.13
CA PRO A 23 4.71 -11.46 -1.74
C PRO A 23 3.78 -12.62 -1.38
N VAL A 24 3.94 -13.16 -0.17
CA VAL A 24 3.07 -14.21 0.37
C VAL A 24 1.72 -13.64 0.82
N LEU A 25 1.69 -12.33 1.16
CA LEU A 25 0.52 -11.64 1.69
C LEU A 25 -0.08 -10.70 0.64
N GLY A 26 -1.36 -10.36 0.81
CA GLY A 26 -2.03 -9.32 0.00
C GLY A 26 -2.55 -9.78 -1.36
N GLY A 27 -2.55 -11.07 -1.63
CA GLY A 27 -3.11 -11.62 -2.87
C GLY A 27 -4.57 -11.22 -3.13
N TRP A 28 -5.34 -10.96 -2.07
CA TRP A 28 -6.72 -10.49 -2.17
C TRP A 28 -6.85 -9.12 -2.85
N MET A 29 -5.89 -8.21 -2.65
CA MET A 29 -5.89 -6.89 -3.31
C MET A 29 -5.64 -7.05 -4.82
N TYR A 30 -4.66 -7.87 -5.19
CA TYR A 30 -4.36 -8.13 -6.60
C TYR A 30 -5.55 -8.83 -7.30
N ALA A 31 -6.14 -9.85 -6.66
CA ALA A 31 -7.34 -10.49 -7.16
C ALA A 31 -8.52 -9.50 -7.27
N GLY A 32 -8.71 -8.65 -6.27
CA GLY A 32 -9.73 -7.60 -6.30
C GLY A 32 -9.52 -6.59 -7.44
N ALA A 33 -8.27 -6.22 -7.74
CA ALA A 33 -7.95 -5.36 -8.87
C ALA A 33 -8.30 -6.04 -10.20
N GLN A 34 -7.97 -7.32 -10.35
CA GLN A 34 -8.31 -8.09 -11.56
C GLN A 34 -9.81 -8.21 -11.76
N GLU A 35 -10.58 -8.49 -10.70
CA GLU A 35 -12.03 -8.58 -10.77
C GLU A 35 -12.68 -7.21 -11.05
N LEU A 36 -12.18 -6.13 -10.46
CA LEU A 36 -12.64 -4.77 -10.73
C LEU A 36 -12.51 -4.44 -12.23
N MET A 37 -11.38 -4.79 -12.82
CA MET A 37 -11.13 -4.49 -14.23
C MET A 37 -11.97 -5.35 -15.18
N LYS A 38 -12.27 -6.61 -14.82
CA LYS A 38 -13.22 -7.44 -15.53
C LYS A 38 -14.65 -6.87 -15.46
N ALA A 39 -15.05 -6.40 -14.29
CA ALA A 39 -16.39 -5.85 -14.06
C ALA A 39 -16.59 -4.46 -14.69
N ALA A 40 -15.50 -3.70 -14.86
CA ALA A 40 -15.54 -2.33 -15.39
C ALA A 40 -14.44 -2.12 -16.45
N PRO A 41 -14.60 -2.65 -17.65
CA PRO A 41 -13.56 -2.64 -18.70
C PRO A 41 -13.17 -1.24 -19.18
N ASP A 42 -14.03 -0.25 -19.01
CA ASP A 42 -13.74 1.17 -19.35
C ASP A 42 -12.98 1.92 -18.25
N LEU A 43 -12.72 1.26 -17.12
CA LEU A 43 -11.97 1.82 -16.01
C LEU A 43 -10.46 1.67 -16.29
N LYS A 44 -9.73 2.75 -16.09
CA LYS A 44 -8.26 2.71 -16.06
C LYS A 44 -7.82 2.60 -14.61
N LEU A 45 -7.21 1.48 -14.24
CA LEU A 45 -6.66 1.26 -12.91
C LEU A 45 -5.16 1.47 -12.91
N ALA A 46 -4.67 2.20 -11.94
CA ALA A 46 -3.26 2.21 -11.60
C ALA A 46 -3.05 1.94 -10.11
N ALA A 47 -1.91 1.37 -9.76
CA ALA A 47 -1.55 1.09 -8.38
C ALA A 47 -0.20 1.70 -8.03
N VAL A 48 -0.15 2.43 -6.91
CA VAL A 48 1.07 2.95 -6.30
C VAL A 48 1.51 1.99 -5.20
N MET A 49 2.76 1.57 -5.25
CA MET A 49 3.32 0.60 -4.31
C MET A 49 4.76 0.94 -3.96
N PHE A 50 5.19 0.49 -2.80
CA PHE A 50 6.59 0.60 -2.40
C PHE A 50 7.43 -0.58 -2.92
N TYR A 51 8.69 -0.30 -3.29
CA TYR A 51 9.61 -1.32 -3.77
C TYR A 51 11.05 -1.02 -3.31
N PRO A 52 11.97 -1.99 -3.31
CA PRO A 52 13.33 -1.82 -2.82
C PRO A 52 14.27 -1.14 -3.83
N GLY A 53 13.75 -0.22 -4.63
CA GLY A 53 14.54 0.58 -5.58
C GLY A 53 14.91 1.95 -5.03
N ARG A 54 15.65 2.73 -5.82
CA ARG A 54 16.15 4.06 -5.44
C ARG A 54 15.41 5.21 -6.11
N THR A 55 14.69 4.95 -7.19
CA THR A 55 14.00 5.98 -7.99
C THR A 55 12.58 5.53 -8.28
N MET A 56 11.65 6.46 -8.38
CA MET A 56 10.29 6.15 -8.83
C MET A 56 10.32 5.51 -10.22
N ARG A 57 9.46 4.53 -10.46
CA ARG A 57 9.29 3.87 -11.75
C ARG A 57 7.82 3.78 -12.12
N ARG A 58 7.51 4.04 -13.38
CA ARG A 58 6.25 3.65 -13.98
C ARG A 58 6.47 2.37 -14.78
N MET A 59 5.55 1.42 -14.64
CA MET A 59 5.55 0.17 -15.37
C MET A 59 4.13 -0.10 -15.87
N ASP A 60 3.98 -0.44 -17.13
CA ASP A 60 2.70 -0.81 -17.70
C ASP A 60 2.61 -2.35 -17.69
N GLY A 61 1.69 -2.90 -16.90
CA GLY A 61 1.38 -4.33 -16.84
C GLY A 61 0.38 -4.75 -17.90
N GLU A 62 -0.07 -6.00 -17.84
CA GLU A 62 -1.03 -6.55 -18.81
C GLU A 62 -2.37 -5.80 -18.80
N ALA A 63 -2.81 -5.39 -17.62
CA ALA A 63 -4.14 -4.84 -17.46
C ALA A 63 -4.17 -3.50 -16.68
N MET A 64 -3.12 -3.14 -15.96
CA MET A 64 -3.06 -1.91 -15.18
C MET A 64 -1.67 -1.28 -15.18
N THR A 65 -1.59 -0.01 -14.82
CA THR A 65 -0.32 0.71 -14.67
C THR A 65 0.15 0.63 -13.21
N TYR A 66 1.45 0.47 -13.02
CA TYR A 66 2.10 0.44 -11.72
C TYR A 66 3.03 1.64 -11.55
N TYR A 67 2.90 2.33 -10.43
CA TYR A 67 3.83 3.35 -9.97
C TYR A 67 4.58 2.83 -8.76
N LEU A 68 5.86 2.56 -8.93
CA LEU A 68 6.71 2.01 -7.90
C LEU A 68 7.50 3.13 -7.24
N VAL A 69 7.26 3.36 -5.97
CA VAL A 69 7.92 4.39 -5.17
C VAL A 69 8.99 3.73 -4.30
N PRO A 70 10.18 4.31 -4.17
CA PRO A 70 11.18 3.79 -3.25
C PRO A 70 10.62 3.64 -1.85
N ALA A 71 10.79 2.45 -1.25
CA ALA A 71 10.36 2.20 0.10
C ALA A 71 11.18 3.07 1.07
N PRO A 72 10.54 3.83 1.98
CA PRO A 72 11.27 4.54 3.02
C PRO A 72 11.96 3.55 3.96
N ALA A 73 13.04 4.00 4.61
CA ALA A 73 13.81 3.17 5.53
C ALA A 73 12.99 2.68 6.74
N ASP A 74 11.97 3.45 7.10
CA ASP A 74 11.02 3.12 8.15
C ASP A 74 9.59 3.35 7.64
N MET A 75 8.74 2.34 7.76
CA MET A 75 7.35 2.35 7.31
C MET A 75 6.38 2.89 8.38
N GLY A 76 6.89 3.38 9.51
CA GLY A 76 6.09 4.00 10.55
C GLY A 76 5.88 5.50 10.31
N GLY A 77 4.65 5.96 10.53
CA GLY A 77 4.31 7.37 10.54
C GLY A 77 4.38 8.09 9.18
N TYR A 78 4.24 9.40 9.25
CA TYR A 78 4.25 10.28 8.09
C TYR A 78 5.65 10.46 7.50
N ARG A 79 5.75 10.44 6.16
CA ARG A 79 7.00 10.61 5.41
C ARG A 79 6.83 11.70 4.34
N LYS A 80 7.35 12.89 4.65
CA LYS A 80 7.28 14.06 3.75
C LYS A 80 8.04 13.83 2.44
N GLU A 81 9.06 13.02 2.45
CA GLU A 81 9.86 12.67 1.28
C GLU A 81 9.07 11.91 0.19
N LEU A 82 7.89 11.37 0.53
CA LEU A 82 6.99 10.72 -0.44
C LEU A 82 6.16 11.71 -1.25
N GLU A 83 5.93 12.91 -0.72
CA GLU A 83 5.03 13.89 -1.34
C GLU A 83 5.40 14.27 -2.77
N PRO A 84 6.69 14.53 -3.11
CA PRO A 84 7.06 14.85 -4.49
C PRO A 84 6.68 13.75 -5.48
N CYS A 85 6.92 12.48 -5.13
CA CYS A 85 6.53 11.34 -5.95
C CYS A 85 5.01 11.26 -6.15
N PHE A 86 4.24 11.51 -5.09
CA PHE A 86 2.78 11.46 -5.18
C PHE A 86 2.20 12.59 -6.03
N ARG A 87 2.74 13.79 -5.95
CA ARG A 87 2.36 14.89 -6.85
C ARG A 87 2.65 14.54 -8.31
N GLU A 88 3.83 14.00 -8.58
CA GLU A 88 4.21 13.56 -9.91
C GLU A 88 3.30 12.46 -10.45
N ILE A 89 2.96 11.45 -9.63
CA ILE A 89 2.04 10.38 -10.01
C ILE A 89 0.63 10.93 -10.29
N ARG A 90 0.12 11.83 -9.42
CA ARG A 90 -1.16 12.50 -9.64
C ARG A 90 -1.19 13.21 -10.99
N ASP A 91 -0.14 13.97 -11.29
CA ASP A 91 -0.07 14.77 -12.51
C ASP A 91 0.08 13.91 -13.78
N MET A 92 0.81 12.79 -13.68
CA MET A 92 0.96 11.83 -14.78
C MET A 92 -0.30 11.02 -15.06
N PHE A 93 -1.00 10.56 -14.01
CA PHE A 93 -2.13 9.64 -14.17
C PHE A 93 -3.48 10.35 -14.24
N GLY A 94 -3.64 11.48 -13.56
CA GLY A 94 -4.88 12.23 -13.50
C GLY A 94 -6.03 11.43 -12.89
N PRO A 95 -5.94 10.97 -11.62
CA PRO A 95 -6.96 10.12 -11.03
C PRO A 95 -8.26 10.88 -10.79
N ASP A 96 -9.39 10.28 -11.18
CA ASP A 96 -10.73 10.74 -10.82
C ASP A 96 -11.09 10.35 -9.39
N VAL A 97 -10.59 9.17 -8.95
CA VAL A 97 -10.77 8.62 -7.61
C VAL A 97 -9.46 7.99 -7.14
N VAL A 98 -9.15 8.20 -5.88
CA VAL A 98 -8.02 7.57 -5.20
C VAL A 98 -8.55 6.65 -4.09
N HIS A 99 -8.08 5.42 -4.06
CA HIS A 99 -8.41 4.46 -3.01
C HIS A 99 -7.15 4.05 -2.26
N ILE A 100 -7.07 4.44 -1.00
CA ILE A 100 -5.95 4.11 -0.12
C ILE A 100 -6.30 2.84 0.67
N HIS A 101 -5.47 1.82 0.53
CA HIS A 101 -5.59 0.56 1.26
C HIS A 101 -4.74 0.61 2.53
N GLY A 102 -5.40 0.82 3.67
CA GLY A 102 -4.78 0.98 4.98
C GLY A 102 -4.48 2.43 5.34
N SER A 103 -4.83 2.82 6.55
CA SER A 103 -4.57 4.15 7.11
C SER A 103 -3.30 4.23 7.96
N GLU A 104 -2.73 3.07 8.30
CA GLU A 104 -1.63 2.89 9.23
C GLU A 104 -0.24 3.09 8.63
N TYR A 105 -0.15 3.22 7.31
CA TYR A 105 1.11 3.33 6.58
C TYR A 105 1.44 4.77 6.17
N PRO A 106 2.71 5.10 5.93
CA PRO A 106 3.14 6.46 5.61
C PRO A 106 2.52 7.04 4.33
N HIS A 107 2.11 6.20 3.39
CA HIS A 107 1.53 6.64 2.12
C HIS A 107 0.17 7.33 2.28
N SER A 108 -0.64 6.95 3.26
CA SER A 108 -1.99 7.50 3.44
C SER A 108 -1.96 9.00 3.72
N LEU A 109 -1.26 9.39 4.78
CA LEU A 109 -1.17 10.80 5.16
C LEU A 109 -0.32 11.59 4.16
N ALA A 110 0.76 11.00 3.63
CA ALA A 110 1.61 11.65 2.65
C ALA A 110 0.86 11.96 1.35
N TRP A 111 -0.02 11.05 0.89
CA TRP A 111 -0.90 11.34 -0.25
C TRP A 111 -1.82 12.53 0.02
N VAL A 112 -2.53 12.51 1.15
CA VAL A 112 -3.49 13.57 1.50
C VAL A 112 -2.80 14.93 1.65
N GLN A 113 -1.61 14.97 2.25
CA GLN A 113 -0.81 16.20 2.37
C GLN A 113 -0.31 16.71 1.00
N ALA A 114 0.06 15.79 0.11
CA ALA A 114 0.59 16.14 -1.20
C ALA A 114 -0.48 16.53 -2.22
N CYS A 115 -1.62 15.82 -2.21
CA CYS A 115 -2.59 15.82 -3.31
C CYS A 115 -4.01 16.21 -2.88
N GLY A 116 -4.28 16.37 -1.58
CA GLY A 116 -5.61 16.64 -1.03
C GLY A 116 -6.40 15.37 -0.72
N ALA A 117 -7.48 15.54 0.05
CA ALA A 117 -8.39 14.47 0.44
C ALA A 117 -9.63 14.33 -0.47
N GLU A 118 -9.84 15.30 -1.35
CA GLU A 118 -10.95 15.28 -2.28
C GLU A 118 -10.86 14.07 -3.19
N ARG A 119 -11.97 13.38 -3.38
CA ARG A 119 -12.04 12.15 -4.20
C ARG A 119 -11.17 10.99 -3.67
N THR A 120 -10.82 11.02 -2.37
CA THR A 120 -10.03 9.96 -1.73
C THR A 120 -10.91 9.13 -0.81
N ALA A 121 -10.93 7.81 -1.04
CA ALA A 121 -11.50 6.81 -0.15
C ALA A 121 -10.38 6.09 0.58
N VAL A 122 -10.60 5.73 1.85
CA VAL A 122 -9.63 4.96 2.65
C VAL A 122 -10.30 3.71 3.19
N SER A 123 -9.76 2.55 2.87
CA SER A 123 -10.16 1.29 3.51
C SER A 123 -9.32 1.08 4.77
N ILE A 124 -9.96 1.09 5.91
CA ILE A 124 -9.33 0.79 7.20
C ILE A 124 -9.28 -0.72 7.36
N GLN A 125 -8.07 -1.29 7.41
CA GLN A 125 -7.88 -2.75 7.55
C GLN A 125 -7.88 -3.21 9.00
N GLY A 126 -7.68 -2.29 9.96
CA GLY A 126 -7.75 -2.53 11.38
C GLY A 126 -7.74 -1.23 12.16
N LEU A 127 -8.47 -1.20 13.26
CA LEU A 127 -8.42 -0.10 14.21
C LEU A 127 -7.23 -0.31 15.14
N SER A 128 -6.08 0.28 14.83
CA SER A 128 -4.83 0.09 15.58
C SER A 128 -4.98 0.36 17.08
N SER A 129 -5.80 1.35 17.46
CA SER A 129 -6.11 1.64 18.87
C SER A 129 -6.90 0.51 19.56
N VAL A 130 -7.79 -0.15 18.84
CA VAL A 130 -8.52 -1.30 19.37
C VAL A 130 -7.62 -2.53 19.41
N CYS A 131 -6.87 -2.79 18.32
CA CYS A 131 -5.94 -3.92 18.26
C CYS A 131 -4.85 -3.83 19.35
N ALA A 132 -4.38 -2.62 19.66
CA ALA A 132 -3.40 -2.41 20.74
C ALA A 132 -3.92 -2.84 22.11
N GLY A 133 -5.21 -2.65 22.38
CA GLY A 133 -5.86 -3.11 23.62
C GLY A 133 -5.94 -4.64 23.76
N PHE A 134 -5.85 -5.36 22.64
CA PHE A 134 -5.93 -6.81 22.57
C PHE A 134 -4.65 -7.46 22.02
N TYR A 135 -3.54 -6.72 22.01
CA TYR A 135 -2.29 -7.16 21.39
C TYR A 135 -1.81 -8.54 21.89
N LEU A 136 -2.00 -8.80 23.16
CA LEU A 136 -1.64 -10.08 23.78
C LEU A 136 -2.74 -11.16 23.64
N GLY A 137 -3.86 -10.88 22.97
CA GLY A 137 -4.93 -11.86 22.73
C GLY A 137 -5.52 -12.48 23.99
N GLY A 138 -5.42 -11.81 25.15
CA GLY A 138 -5.83 -12.34 26.44
C GLY A 138 -4.83 -13.33 27.06
N ILE A 139 -3.65 -13.51 26.47
CA ILE A 139 -2.60 -14.38 27.02
C ILE A 139 -2.08 -13.78 28.34
N PRO A 140 -2.09 -14.52 29.45
CA PRO A 140 -1.54 -14.04 30.70
C PRO A 140 -0.04 -13.75 30.58
N ILE A 141 0.44 -12.68 31.22
CA ILE A 141 1.85 -12.27 31.18
C ILE A 141 2.79 -13.42 31.58
N ARG A 142 2.39 -14.27 32.54
CA ARG A 142 3.17 -15.46 32.95
C ARG A 142 3.44 -16.45 31.80
N GLU A 143 2.50 -16.58 30.88
CA GLU A 143 2.67 -17.47 29.70
C GLU A 143 3.52 -16.78 28.62
N LEU A 144 3.38 -15.46 28.48
CA LEU A 144 4.18 -14.67 27.58
C LEU A 144 5.68 -14.77 27.95
N VAL A 145 6.01 -14.59 29.24
CA VAL A 145 7.40 -14.67 29.72
C VAL A 145 8.03 -16.04 29.45
N LYS A 146 7.23 -17.12 29.45
CA LYS A 146 7.73 -18.47 29.10
C LYS A 146 8.01 -18.65 27.61
N SER A 147 7.37 -17.87 26.76
CA SER A 147 7.50 -17.96 25.29
C SER A 147 8.50 -16.97 24.71
N VAL A 148 9.05 -16.04 25.51
CA VAL A 148 10.07 -15.09 25.07
C VAL A 148 11.31 -15.83 24.61
N THR A 149 11.72 -15.57 23.37
CA THR A 149 12.93 -16.09 22.77
C THR A 149 14.01 -15.01 22.70
N PHE A 150 15.25 -15.39 22.44
CA PHE A 150 16.37 -14.46 22.25
C PHE A 150 16.11 -13.42 21.12
N ARG A 151 15.17 -13.69 20.23
CA ARG A 151 14.77 -12.77 19.15
C ARG A 151 13.81 -11.67 19.62
N ASP A 152 13.25 -11.80 20.80
CA ASP A 152 12.25 -10.86 21.37
C ASP A 152 12.92 -9.86 22.36
N LEU A 153 14.23 -10.02 22.59
CA LEU A 153 15.07 -9.15 23.41
C LEU A 153 15.95 -8.25 22.55
#